data_b56bd234d9f1fe0644825329ad3a55bc
#
_entry.id   b56bd234d9f1fe0644825329ad3a55bc
#
_cell.length_a   1.000
_cell.length_b   1.000
_cell.length_c   1.000
_cell.angle_alpha   90.00
_cell.angle_beta   90.00
_cell.angle_gamma   90.00
#
_symmetry.space_group_name_H-M   'P 1'
#
loop_
_entity.id
_entity.type
_entity.pdbx_description
1 polymer ?
#
loop_
_entity_poly.entity_id
_entity_poly.type
_entity_poly.pdbx_seq_one_letter_code
_entity_poly.pdbx_strand_id
1 'polypeptide(L)'
;MKKWLVIFLLLLSVGANAQVLRDSVSVAELNDGKQIWGKTLALEKMIRQVIGHDSLIAVVTCDTTKSGRWKDEGTLFVVEAGNMDVMWKKSLDLSMCNVSDMTKYGVLLATTLKSTGKSLLTLKDRNTGESRWTQYICPVFVSDSLDLVIGLDKTGSSNTFAYRLHDGVLLWNIDIPMSKNIGWNKAVMVDSSHMMVVGDDINMINIKTGLLQRIKAKTGISDSKGIAQLALVNVLSVGTGIAFGSSFIYYYYNLNPYTITGLTSNILRWDSCAYISDRNNLYRLGVDSLSLEAKYEFPGHEASTASLMMKNGKVFMLNYGYGYSLMRGNVKCGKPFLAVFDGKTLNQEKFLPLYDKKHIMNDGLLNTQGVFLAGGDKAVYLSFQDSSICTFDSSVKKYGSLYYIPRTPLYGYHGNPVKLTLLQANEDICPMLTSKNKVCLLDRKMSLLDSYEDYETFYPCFKSGDVICVQNNKDKSNYWLIRPDGSAYAKIKWTPNSIYKASNSIIVVYRNKLASFVIR
;
A
#
# COMPACT_ATOMS: atom_id res chain seq x y z
N MET A 1 44.96 -47.51 -3.95
CA MET A 1 43.58 -47.49 -3.51
C MET A 1 43.16 -46.19 -2.76
N LYS A 2 44.00 -45.56 -1.92
CA LYS A 2 43.60 -44.32 -1.17
C LYS A 2 43.31 -43.09 -2.03
N LYS A 3 43.94 -42.90 -3.21
CA LYS A 3 43.72 -41.74 -4.08
C LYS A 3 42.36 -41.76 -4.81
N TRP A 4 41.81 -42.89 -5.10
CA TRP A 4 40.49 -43.02 -5.76
C TRP A 4 39.32 -42.80 -4.81
N LEU A 5 39.51 -43.07 -3.52
CA LEU A 5 38.47 -42.83 -2.50
C LEU A 5 38.24 -41.33 -2.24
N VAL A 6 39.33 -40.51 -2.33
CA VAL A 6 39.26 -39.04 -2.16
C VAL A 6 38.55 -38.39 -3.35
N ILE A 7 38.80 -38.88 -4.58
CA ILE A 7 38.12 -38.37 -5.79
C ILE A 7 36.64 -38.73 -5.77
N PHE A 8 36.29 -39.93 -5.28
CA PHE A 8 34.87 -40.36 -5.16
C PHE A 8 34.14 -39.56 -4.06
N LEU A 9 34.79 -39.23 -2.96
CA LEU A 9 34.25 -38.34 -1.92
C LEU A 9 34.14 -36.88 -2.37
N LEU A 10 35.05 -36.37 -3.20
CA LEU A 10 34.97 -35.06 -3.81
C LEU A 10 33.86 -34.96 -4.87
N LEU A 11 33.60 -36.05 -5.60
CA LEU A 11 32.45 -36.10 -6.54
C LEU A 11 31.11 -36.25 -5.83
N LEU A 12 31.05 -36.82 -4.63
CA LEU A 12 29.86 -36.88 -3.79
C LEU A 12 29.57 -35.56 -3.06
N SER A 13 30.58 -34.68 -2.85
CA SER A 13 30.38 -33.39 -2.23
C SER A 13 29.88 -32.28 -3.19
N VAL A 14 29.92 -32.54 -4.50
CA VAL A 14 29.38 -31.60 -5.53
C VAL A 14 27.89 -31.89 -5.84
N GLY A 15 27.32 -32.96 -5.28
CA GLY A 15 25.97 -33.43 -5.62
C GLY A 15 24.86 -33.19 -4.60
N ALA A 16 25.10 -32.46 -3.52
CA ALA A 16 24.04 -32.05 -2.62
C ALA A 16 23.39 -30.72 -3.08
N ASN A 17 23.08 -30.61 -4.37
CA ASN A 17 22.05 -29.70 -4.82
C ASN A 17 20.73 -30.29 -4.34
N ALA A 18 20.07 -29.61 -3.39
CA ALA A 18 18.71 -29.92 -3.02
C ALA A 18 17.92 -30.12 -4.32
N GLN A 19 17.38 -31.31 -4.49
CA GLN A 19 16.66 -31.70 -5.69
C GLN A 19 15.41 -30.82 -5.78
N VAL A 20 15.49 -29.76 -6.58
CA VAL A 20 14.38 -28.88 -6.89
C VAL A 20 13.43 -29.71 -7.76
N LEU A 21 12.39 -30.26 -7.16
CA LEU A 21 11.35 -30.99 -7.90
C LEU A 21 10.62 -29.99 -8.80
N ARG A 22 10.84 -30.12 -10.09
CA ARG A 22 10.17 -29.33 -11.13
C ARG A 22 9.04 -30.14 -11.72
N ASP A 23 7.88 -30.05 -11.10
CA ASP A 23 6.68 -30.71 -11.60
C ASP A 23 5.73 -29.68 -12.20
N SER A 24 5.00 -30.07 -13.24
CA SER A 24 3.84 -29.31 -13.70
C SER A 24 2.65 -29.73 -12.84
N VAL A 25 1.96 -28.76 -12.27
CA VAL A 25 0.76 -29.00 -11.47
C VAL A 25 -0.43 -28.20 -12.01
N SER A 26 -1.64 -28.73 -11.79
CA SER A 26 -2.86 -27.99 -12.05
C SER A 26 -2.99 -26.88 -11.00
N VAL A 27 -2.89 -25.62 -11.43
CA VAL A 27 -2.91 -24.44 -10.56
C VAL A 27 -4.25 -23.72 -10.57
N ALA A 28 -4.98 -23.81 -11.68
CA ALA A 28 -6.30 -23.22 -11.80
C ALA A 28 -7.21 -24.06 -12.70
N GLU A 29 -8.50 -23.81 -12.61
CA GLU A 29 -9.53 -24.46 -13.42
C GLU A 29 -10.36 -23.41 -14.12
N LEU A 30 -10.47 -23.53 -15.44
CA LEU A 30 -11.34 -22.70 -16.27
C LEU A 30 -12.82 -23.02 -16.01
N ASN A 31 -13.71 -22.14 -16.40
CA ASN A 31 -15.16 -22.35 -16.26
C ASN A 31 -15.69 -23.55 -17.05
N ASP A 32 -15.00 -23.98 -18.11
CA ASP A 32 -15.32 -25.16 -18.92
C ASP A 32 -14.73 -26.48 -18.33
N GLY A 33 -14.14 -26.41 -17.13
CA GLY A 33 -13.51 -27.54 -16.44
C GLY A 33 -12.09 -27.88 -16.88
N LYS A 34 -11.55 -27.18 -17.90
CA LYS A 34 -10.17 -27.38 -18.31
C LYS A 34 -9.19 -26.88 -17.25
N GLN A 35 -8.08 -27.60 -17.13
CA GLN A 35 -7.05 -27.28 -16.14
C GLN A 35 -6.00 -26.35 -16.74
N ILE A 36 -5.59 -25.35 -15.96
CA ILE A 36 -4.41 -24.54 -16.24
C ILE A 36 -3.25 -25.16 -15.47
N TRP A 37 -2.20 -25.52 -16.21
CA TRP A 37 -0.99 -26.12 -15.66
C TRP A 37 0.09 -25.08 -15.47
N GLY A 38 0.78 -25.12 -14.33
CA GLY A 38 1.90 -24.26 -14.00
C GLY A 38 3.16 -25.07 -13.70
N LYS A 39 4.31 -24.43 -13.89
CA LYS A 39 5.61 -24.94 -13.44
C LYS A 39 5.77 -24.66 -11.95
N THR A 40 6.37 -25.60 -11.22
CA THR A 40 6.52 -25.47 -9.77
C THR A 40 7.98 -25.46 -9.34
N LEU A 41 8.20 -24.77 -8.22
CA LEU A 41 9.44 -24.78 -7.46
C LEU A 41 9.10 -25.11 -6.00
N ALA A 42 9.59 -26.23 -5.50
CA ALA A 42 9.50 -26.59 -4.08
C ALA A 42 10.82 -26.21 -3.38
N LEU A 43 10.72 -25.49 -2.29
CA LEU A 43 11.85 -25.04 -1.47
C LEU A 43 11.88 -25.83 -0.15
N GLU A 44 13.05 -25.93 0.47
CA GLU A 44 13.21 -26.71 1.71
C GLU A 44 12.47 -26.08 2.89
N LYS A 45 12.47 -24.73 2.94
CA LYS A 45 11.89 -23.94 4.04
C LYS A 45 10.65 -23.20 3.60
N MET A 46 9.85 -22.74 4.57
CA MET A 46 8.65 -21.94 4.33
C MET A 46 9.00 -20.61 3.66
N ILE A 47 8.16 -20.19 2.71
CA ILE A 47 8.29 -18.91 2.05
C ILE A 47 7.76 -17.83 2.98
N ARG A 48 8.64 -16.89 3.32
CA ARG A 48 8.32 -15.72 4.16
C ARG A 48 7.96 -14.49 3.32
N GLN A 49 8.66 -14.28 2.21
CA GLN A 49 8.50 -13.09 1.37
C GLN A 49 8.74 -13.42 -0.10
N VAL A 50 7.96 -12.77 -0.97
CA VAL A 50 8.17 -12.79 -2.42
C VAL A 50 8.05 -11.36 -2.92
N ILE A 51 9.03 -10.93 -3.71
CA ILE A 51 9.03 -9.63 -4.40
C ILE A 51 9.36 -9.90 -5.86
N GLY A 52 8.53 -9.41 -6.78
CA GLY A 52 8.73 -9.58 -8.21
C GLY A 52 9.11 -8.28 -8.92
N HIS A 53 9.96 -8.40 -9.91
CA HIS A 53 10.25 -7.34 -10.88
C HIS A 53 10.51 -7.96 -12.25
N ASP A 54 9.76 -7.51 -13.26
CA ASP A 54 9.80 -8.09 -14.60
C ASP A 54 9.63 -9.62 -14.59
N SER A 55 10.58 -10.36 -15.16
CA SER A 55 10.57 -11.82 -15.24
C SER A 55 11.22 -12.51 -14.04
N LEU A 56 11.75 -11.78 -13.06
CA LEU A 56 12.42 -12.36 -11.91
C LEU A 56 11.63 -12.11 -10.62
N ILE A 57 11.78 -13.04 -9.68
CA ILE A 57 11.25 -12.93 -8.33
C ILE A 57 12.36 -13.20 -7.30
N ALA A 58 12.39 -12.39 -6.27
CA ALA A 58 13.17 -12.62 -5.06
C ALA A 58 12.30 -13.36 -4.04
N VAL A 59 12.73 -14.51 -3.58
CA VAL A 59 12.00 -15.38 -2.65
C VAL A 59 12.84 -15.56 -1.40
N VAL A 60 12.33 -15.13 -0.25
CA VAL A 60 12.97 -15.34 1.05
C VAL A 60 12.29 -16.48 1.77
N THR A 61 13.07 -17.48 2.17
CA THR A 61 12.60 -18.61 2.95
C THR A 61 13.24 -18.65 4.32
N CYS A 62 12.51 -19.13 5.30
CA CYS A 62 13.04 -19.46 6.62
C CYS A 62 12.14 -20.46 7.34
N ASP A 63 12.68 -21.07 8.40
CA ASP A 63 11.90 -21.94 9.27
C ASP A 63 11.05 -21.14 10.26
N THR A 64 10.08 -21.82 10.86
CA THR A 64 9.37 -21.31 12.03
C THR A 64 9.80 -22.08 13.29
N THR A 65 9.70 -21.42 14.43
CA THR A 65 9.81 -22.06 15.74
C THR A 65 8.57 -22.91 16.02
N LYS A 66 8.60 -23.74 17.07
CA LYS A 66 7.42 -24.50 17.53
C LYS A 66 6.23 -23.61 17.88
N SER A 67 6.48 -22.35 18.26
CA SER A 67 5.44 -21.35 18.54
C SER A 67 4.96 -20.57 17.31
N GLY A 68 5.38 -20.96 16.08
CA GLY A 68 4.99 -20.32 14.83
C GLY A 68 5.73 -18.99 14.50
N ARG A 69 6.74 -18.61 15.30
CA ARG A 69 7.57 -17.42 14.99
C ARG A 69 8.61 -17.75 13.94
N TRP A 70 8.88 -16.81 13.05
CA TRP A 70 9.95 -16.95 12.07
C TRP A 70 11.32 -16.99 12.75
N LYS A 71 12.21 -17.88 12.27
CA LYS A 71 13.61 -17.90 12.68
C LYS A 71 14.42 -16.84 11.95
N ASP A 72 15.58 -16.49 12.51
CA ASP A 72 16.44 -15.45 11.95
C ASP A 72 17.30 -15.95 10.78
N GLU A 73 17.51 -17.26 10.66
CA GLU A 73 18.25 -17.85 9.55
C GLU A 73 17.35 -18.08 8.35
N GLY A 74 17.62 -17.38 7.26
CA GLY A 74 16.89 -17.48 6.01
C GLY A 74 17.76 -17.71 4.80
N THR A 75 17.12 -17.91 3.67
CA THR A 75 17.75 -18.00 2.35
C THR A 75 16.98 -17.16 1.36
N LEU A 76 17.69 -16.29 0.65
CA LEU A 76 17.20 -15.58 -0.51
C LEU A 76 17.47 -16.41 -1.76
N PHE A 77 16.45 -16.62 -2.57
CA PHE A 77 16.54 -17.14 -3.92
C PHE A 77 16.11 -16.06 -4.89
N VAL A 78 16.83 -15.94 -6.01
CA VAL A 78 16.34 -15.22 -7.18
C VAL A 78 15.98 -16.25 -8.23
N VAL A 79 14.75 -16.17 -8.71
CA VAL A 79 14.11 -17.20 -9.52
C VAL A 79 13.52 -16.53 -10.77
N GLU A 80 13.68 -17.17 -11.91
CA GLU A 80 12.98 -16.77 -13.13
C GLU A 80 11.51 -17.21 -13.06
N ALA A 81 10.60 -16.24 -13.17
CA ALA A 81 9.17 -16.45 -12.94
C ALA A 81 8.51 -17.39 -13.97
N GLY A 82 9.00 -17.40 -15.23
CA GLY A 82 8.39 -18.16 -16.32
C GLY A 82 8.62 -19.66 -16.23
N ASN A 83 9.84 -20.07 -15.86
CA ASN A 83 10.26 -21.48 -15.82
C ASN A 83 10.57 -21.99 -14.41
N MET A 84 10.53 -21.13 -13.39
CA MET A 84 10.89 -21.45 -12.00
C MET A 84 12.36 -21.87 -11.81
N ASP A 85 13.26 -21.39 -12.66
CA ASP A 85 14.70 -21.64 -12.52
C ASP A 85 15.31 -20.75 -11.47
N VAL A 86 16.06 -21.37 -10.55
CA VAL A 86 16.85 -20.62 -9.55
C VAL A 86 18.09 -20.10 -10.22
N MET A 87 18.20 -18.77 -10.35
CA MET A 87 19.36 -18.09 -10.90
C MET A 87 20.53 -18.13 -9.93
N TRP A 88 20.26 -17.76 -8.68
CA TRP A 88 21.23 -17.82 -7.59
C TRP A 88 20.52 -17.85 -6.22
N LYS A 89 21.26 -18.21 -5.18
CA LYS A 89 20.79 -18.21 -3.80
C LYS A 89 21.84 -17.66 -2.84
N LYS A 90 21.40 -17.09 -1.72
CA LYS A 90 22.26 -16.55 -0.66
C LYS A 90 21.62 -16.71 0.71
N SER A 91 22.42 -17.12 1.71
CA SER A 91 21.99 -17.12 3.10
C SER A 91 21.85 -15.69 3.63
N LEU A 92 20.81 -15.45 4.43
CA LEU A 92 20.50 -14.18 5.07
C LEU A 92 20.34 -14.35 6.57
N ASP A 93 20.91 -13.43 7.34
CA ASP A 93 20.53 -13.22 8.75
C ASP A 93 19.32 -12.26 8.78
N LEU A 94 18.12 -12.82 8.93
CA LEU A 94 16.86 -12.08 8.91
C LEU A 94 16.60 -11.26 10.18
N SER A 95 17.43 -11.40 11.21
CA SER A 95 17.41 -10.52 12.39
C SER A 95 17.96 -9.13 12.09
N MET A 96 18.80 -9.03 11.05
CA MET A 96 19.48 -7.80 10.67
C MET A 96 19.23 -7.39 9.23
N CYS A 97 18.97 -8.35 8.33
CA CYS A 97 18.89 -8.14 6.89
C CYS A 97 17.50 -8.51 6.37
N ASN A 98 16.95 -7.67 5.52
CA ASN A 98 15.71 -7.94 4.79
C ASN A 98 15.85 -7.58 3.32
N VAL A 99 15.08 -8.22 2.47
CA VAL A 99 14.91 -7.80 1.08
C VAL A 99 14.01 -6.57 1.08
N SER A 100 14.59 -5.43 0.70
CA SER A 100 13.88 -4.16 0.66
C SER A 100 13.05 -4.02 -0.61
N ASP A 101 13.66 -4.35 -1.74
CA ASP A 101 13.01 -4.25 -3.04
C ASP A 101 13.72 -5.12 -4.08
N MET A 102 13.06 -5.29 -5.23
CA MET A 102 13.65 -5.88 -6.43
C MET A 102 13.49 -4.92 -7.59
N THR A 103 14.59 -4.66 -8.29
CA THR A 103 14.69 -3.66 -9.34
C THR A 103 15.16 -4.30 -10.64
N LYS A 104 15.12 -3.56 -11.74
CA LYS A 104 15.68 -4.03 -13.03
C LYS A 104 17.20 -4.34 -12.94
N TYR A 105 17.91 -3.78 -11.97
CA TYR A 105 19.34 -3.99 -11.77
C TYR A 105 19.64 -5.14 -10.81
N GLY A 106 18.71 -5.50 -9.93
CA GLY A 106 18.88 -6.57 -8.97
C GLY A 106 18.11 -6.39 -7.67
N VAL A 107 18.55 -7.08 -6.63
CA VAL A 107 17.89 -7.13 -5.33
C VAL A 107 18.51 -6.14 -4.37
N LEU A 108 17.69 -5.28 -3.78
CA LEU A 108 18.10 -4.38 -2.70
C LEU A 108 17.96 -5.07 -1.34
N LEU A 109 19.07 -5.21 -0.65
CA LEU A 109 19.14 -5.72 0.71
C LEU A 109 19.38 -4.58 1.68
N ALA A 110 18.48 -4.40 2.63
CA ALA A 110 18.63 -3.47 3.74
C ALA A 110 19.13 -4.23 4.98
N THR A 111 20.28 -3.81 5.52
CA THR A 111 20.90 -4.42 6.70
C THR A 111 21.02 -3.39 7.81
N THR A 112 20.43 -3.65 8.98
CA THR A 112 20.52 -2.77 10.15
C THR A 112 21.73 -3.16 11.00
N LEU A 113 22.65 -2.22 11.23
CA LEU A 113 23.83 -2.42 12.08
C LEU A 113 23.44 -2.23 13.54
N LYS A 114 23.47 -3.31 14.33
CA LYS A 114 23.10 -3.30 15.77
C LYS A 114 23.92 -2.28 16.59
N SER A 115 25.19 -2.09 16.25
CA SER A 115 26.09 -1.21 16.99
C SER A 115 25.80 0.28 16.84
N THR A 116 25.25 0.70 15.71
CA THR A 116 25.09 2.12 15.35
C THR A 116 23.66 2.53 15.03
N GLY A 117 22.77 1.56 14.83
CA GLY A 117 21.40 1.81 14.33
C GLY A 117 21.37 2.30 12.87
N LYS A 118 22.53 2.35 12.19
CA LYS A 118 22.61 2.73 10.78
C LYS A 118 22.14 1.57 9.90
N SER A 119 21.59 1.91 8.76
CA SER A 119 21.20 0.95 7.73
C SER A 119 22.23 0.95 6.60
N LEU A 120 22.60 -0.24 6.15
CA LEU A 120 23.35 -0.46 4.91
C LEU A 120 22.36 -0.93 3.86
N LEU A 121 22.34 -0.27 2.72
CA LEU A 121 21.65 -0.74 1.54
C LEU A 121 22.65 -1.29 0.54
N THR A 122 22.48 -2.53 0.13
CA THR A 122 23.31 -3.20 -0.85
C THR A 122 22.49 -3.60 -2.05
N LEU A 123 22.88 -3.18 -3.25
CA LEU A 123 22.33 -3.72 -4.50
C LEU A 123 23.11 -4.98 -4.88
N LYS A 124 22.40 -6.10 -4.97
CA LYS A 124 22.90 -7.37 -5.49
C LYS A 124 22.56 -7.47 -6.96
N ASP A 125 23.54 -7.81 -7.81
CA ASP A 125 23.32 -8.02 -9.24
C ASP A 125 22.23 -9.06 -9.48
N ARG A 126 21.35 -8.78 -10.44
CA ARG A 126 20.18 -9.63 -10.71
C ARG A 126 20.52 -11.03 -11.19
N ASN A 127 21.65 -11.20 -11.90
CA ASN A 127 22.03 -12.46 -12.54
C ASN A 127 23.02 -13.27 -11.71
N THR A 128 23.94 -12.59 -11.02
CA THR A 128 25.05 -13.24 -10.30
C THR A 128 24.92 -13.24 -8.79
N GLY A 129 24.11 -12.34 -8.23
CA GLY A 129 24.00 -12.14 -6.78
C GLY A 129 25.19 -11.43 -6.14
N GLU A 130 26.16 -11.01 -6.93
CA GLU A 130 27.32 -10.23 -6.46
C GLU A 130 26.89 -8.83 -6.03
N SER A 131 27.67 -8.20 -5.13
CA SER A 131 27.40 -6.82 -4.72
C SER A 131 27.85 -5.85 -5.80
N ARG A 132 26.93 -5.05 -6.34
CA ARG A 132 27.26 -3.94 -7.25
C ARG A 132 27.76 -2.73 -6.48
N TRP A 133 27.02 -2.36 -5.42
CA TRP A 133 27.40 -1.28 -4.52
C TRP A 133 26.77 -1.48 -3.13
N THR A 134 27.31 -0.76 -2.15
CA THR A 134 26.77 -0.69 -0.78
C THR A 134 26.89 0.75 -0.28
N GLN A 135 25.79 1.31 0.25
CA GLN A 135 25.71 2.66 0.79
C GLN A 135 25.07 2.68 2.17
N TYR A 136 25.49 3.63 3.01
CA TYR A 136 24.84 3.89 4.31
C TYR A 136 23.55 4.69 4.08
N ILE A 137 22.46 4.00 3.87
CA ILE A 137 21.14 4.60 3.62
C ILE A 137 20.04 3.67 4.10
N CYS A 138 19.05 4.24 4.78
CA CYS A 138 17.75 3.63 5.03
C CYS A 138 16.81 4.08 3.89
N PRO A 139 16.50 3.22 2.91
CA PRO A 139 15.74 3.63 1.74
C PRO A 139 14.32 4.01 2.13
N VAL A 140 13.80 5.07 1.53
CA VAL A 140 12.42 5.55 1.68
C VAL A 140 11.67 5.50 0.35
N PHE A 141 12.39 5.73 -0.73
CA PHE A 141 11.85 5.72 -2.08
C PHE A 141 12.83 5.08 -3.05
N VAL A 142 12.35 4.15 -3.86
CA VAL A 142 13.10 3.47 -4.92
C VAL A 142 12.32 3.60 -6.22
N SER A 143 13.00 3.95 -7.30
CA SER A 143 12.37 4.06 -8.62
C SER A 143 13.32 3.58 -9.71
N ASP A 144 12.92 2.52 -10.40
CA ASP A 144 13.63 2.01 -11.58
C ASP A 144 13.57 2.96 -12.77
N SER A 145 12.42 3.59 -13.00
CA SER A 145 12.21 4.50 -14.13
C SER A 145 13.04 5.77 -14.01
N LEU A 146 13.29 6.21 -12.78
CA LEU A 146 14.09 7.40 -12.48
C LEU A 146 15.57 7.06 -12.18
N ASP A 147 15.90 5.78 -12.13
CA ASP A 147 17.22 5.28 -11.73
C ASP A 147 17.69 5.87 -10.40
N LEU A 148 16.82 5.82 -9.38
CA LEU A 148 16.97 6.61 -8.17
C LEU A 148 16.60 5.81 -6.92
N VAL A 149 17.41 5.97 -5.86
CA VAL A 149 17.05 5.61 -4.49
C VAL A 149 17.25 6.82 -3.57
N ILE A 150 16.21 7.14 -2.81
CA ILE A 150 16.24 8.21 -1.80
C ILE A 150 16.06 7.57 -0.43
N GLY A 151 16.77 8.06 0.57
CA GLY A 151 16.63 7.60 1.94
C GLY A 151 17.39 8.46 2.94
N LEU A 152 17.41 7.99 4.17
CA LEU A 152 18.00 8.66 5.32
C LEU A 152 19.30 7.95 5.72
N ASP A 153 20.25 8.65 6.33
CA ASP A 153 21.47 8.00 6.86
C ASP A 153 21.17 7.01 7.99
N LYS A 154 20.10 7.26 8.74
CA LYS A 154 19.54 6.38 9.76
C LYS A 154 18.07 6.69 9.99
N THR A 155 17.34 5.78 10.59
CA THR A 155 15.94 6.00 10.98
C THR A 155 15.80 7.23 11.89
N GLY A 156 14.89 8.13 11.53
CA GLY A 156 14.61 9.36 12.29
C GLY A 156 15.63 10.50 12.08
N SER A 157 16.51 10.38 11.10
CA SER A 157 17.43 11.46 10.69
C SER A 157 16.74 12.43 9.74
N SER A 158 17.15 13.70 9.78
CA SER A 158 16.78 14.71 8.78
C SER A 158 17.67 14.66 7.54
N ASN A 159 18.85 14.05 7.66
CA ASN A 159 19.83 13.98 6.60
C ASN A 159 19.41 12.97 5.52
N THR A 160 19.06 13.50 4.35
CA THR A 160 18.46 12.78 3.24
C THR A 160 19.41 12.73 2.06
N PHE A 161 19.59 11.54 1.52
CA PHE A 161 20.47 11.27 0.40
C PHE A 161 19.68 10.77 -0.80
N ALA A 162 20.16 11.09 -1.99
CA ALA A 162 19.77 10.42 -3.21
C ALA A 162 20.99 9.81 -3.87
N TYR A 163 20.87 8.55 -4.23
CA TYR A 163 21.88 7.82 -4.99
C TYR A 163 21.30 7.35 -6.30
N ARG A 164 22.12 7.28 -7.32
CA ARG A 164 21.77 6.63 -8.57
C ARG A 164 21.69 5.12 -8.34
N LEU A 165 20.57 4.53 -8.77
CA LEU A 165 20.22 3.17 -8.38
C LEU A 165 21.18 2.13 -8.99
N HIS A 166 21.61 2.32 -10.26
CA HIS A 166 22.40 1.29 -10.93
C HIS A 166 23.87 1.18 -10.45
N ASP A 167 24.47 2.26 -9.97
CA ASP A 167 25.90 2.30 -9.59
C ASP A 167 26.17 2.84 -8.19
N GLY A 168 25.16 3.33 -7.48
CA GLY A 168 25.29 3.84 -6.11
C GLY A 168 26.01 5.20 -6.01
N VAL A 169 26.15 5.95 -7.11
CA VAL A 169 26.74 7.28 -7.10
C VAL A 169 25.84 8.27 -6.39
N LEU A 170 26.38 9.04 -5.45
CA LEU A 170 25.66 10.11 -4.75
C LEU A 170 25.27 11.21 -5.73
N LEU A 171 23.99 11.52 -5.82
CA LEU A 171 23.45 12.59 -6.64
C LEU A 171 23.34 13.90 -5.86
N TRP A 172 22.77 13.83 -4.65
CA TRP A 172 22.65 14.97 -3.76
C TRP A 172 22.44 14.53 -2.30
N ASN A 173 22.68 15.46 -1.39
CA ASN A 173 22.46 15.35 0.04
C ASN A 173 21.81 16.64 0.54
N ILE A 174 20.67 16.54 1.21
CA ILE A 174 19.92 17.67 1.76
C ILE A 174 19.42 17.36 3.16
N ASP A 175 19.23 18.42 3.94
CA ASP A 175 18.59 18.33 5.25
C ASP A 175 17.09 18.61 5.12
N ILE A 176 16.27 17.58 5.39
CA ILE A 176 14.81 17.71 5.49
C ILE A 176 14.48 17.65 6.98
N PRO A 177 14.32 18.78 7.66
CA PRO A 177 14.11 18.79 9.09
C PRO A 177 12.90 17.98 9.48
N MET A 178 13.13 17.06 10.39
CA MET A 178 12.08 16.27 11.03
C MET A 178 12.14 16.52 12.52
N SER A 179 10.99 16.83 13.14
CA SER A 179 10.95 16.79 14.58
C SER A 179 11.16 15.35 15.07
N LYS A 180 11.63 15.20 16.28
CA LYS A 180 11.80 13.88 16.91
C LYS A 180 10.50 13.05 16.96
N ASN A 181 9.39 13.65 16.57
CA ASN A 181 8.05 13.14 16.84
C ASN A 181 7.26 12.75 15.60
N ILE A 182 7.61 13.28 14.41
CA ILE A 182 6.89 12.99 13.17
C ILE A 182 7.92 12.68 12.11
N GLY A 183 8.06 11.41 11.76
CA GLY A 183 8.88 11.02 10.61
C GLY A 183 8.21 11.42 9.29
N TRP A 184 8.67 10.87 8.19
CA TRP A 184 7.99 11.05 6.92
C TRP A 184 6.64 10.34 6.95
N ASN A 185 5.56 11.12 6.95
CA ASN A 185 4.20 10.60 6.90
C ASN A 185 3.81 10.16 5.47
N LYS A 186 4.40 10.82 4.48
CA LYS A 186 4.08 10.58 3.08
C LYS A 186 5.25 11.04 2.20
N ALA A 187 5.60 10.24 1.20
CA ALA A 187 6.49 10.64 0.12
C ALA A 187 5.83 10.22 -1.19
N VAL A 188 5.52 11.16 -2.06
CA VAL A 188 4.76 10.93 -3.29
C VAL A 188 5.36 11.73 -4.43
N MET A 189 5.56 11.09 -5.59
CA MET A 189 5.90 11.81 -6.82
C MET A 189 4.73 12.71 -7.22
N VAL A 190 5.00 13.99 -7.38
CA VAL A 190 4.05 14.98 -7.89
C VAL A 190 4.05 14.96 -9.41
N ASP A 191 5.24 14.81 -9.99
CA ASP A 191 5.48 14.59 -11.42
C ASP A 191 6.77 13.79 -11.64
N SER A 192 7.28 13.75 -12.87
CA SER A 192 8.52 13.03 -13.22
C SER A 192 9.80 13.61 -12.60
N SER A 193 9.75 14.82 -12.04
CA SER A 193 10.92 15.54 -11.54
C SER A 193 10.77 16.04 -10.10
N HIS A 194 9.56 16.03 -9.55
CA HIS A 194 9.28 16.57 -8.23
C HIS A 194 8.61 15.56 -7.32
N MET A 195 9.14 15.45 -6.10
CA MET A 195 8.60 14.65 -5.03
C MET A 195 8.15 15.55 -3.87
N MET A 196 6.98 15.28 -3.32
CA MET A 196 6.52 15.90 -2.09
C MET A 196 6.74 14.96 -0.92
N VAL A 197 7.46 15.44 0.09
CA VAL A 197 7.68 14.75 1.35
C VAL A 197 6.95 15.51 2.45
N VAL A 198 6.04 14.80 3.12
CA VAL A 198 5.27 15.33 4.23
C VAL A 198 5.79 14.72 5.51
N GLY A 199 6.43 15.53 6.32
CA GLY A 199 6.88 15.22 7.67
C GLY A 199 6.22 16.19 8.65
N ASP A 200 7.02 16.88 9.48
CA ASP A 200 6.53 18.00 10.29
C ASP A 200 6.05 19.14 9.41
N ASP A 201 6.77 19.34 8.30
CA ASP A 201 6.49 20.32 7.28
C ASP A 201 6.17 19.65 5.94
N ILE A 202 5.69 20.43 5.00
CA ILE A 202 5.51 20.01 3.61
C ILE A 202 6.78 20.45 2.84
N ASN A 203 7.45 19.48 2.24
CA ASN A 203 8.69 19.67 1.50
C ASN A 203 8.50 19.25 0.05
N MET A 204 8.70 20.15 -0.89
CA MET A 204 8.74 19.87 -2.32
C MET A 204 10.20 19.79 -2.74
N ILE A 205 10.58 18.71 -3.40
CA ILE A 205 11.97 18.41 -3.77
C ILE A 205 12.04 18.17 -5.26
N ASN A 206 12.92 18.88 -5.94
CA ASN A 206 13.34 18.45 -7.27
C ASN A 206 14.29 17.27 -7.13
N ILE A 207 13.87 16.09 -7.57
CA ILE A 207 14.60 14.83 -7.34
C ILE A 207 15.91 14.72 -8.11
N LYS A 208 16.10 15.51 -9.19
CA LYS A 208 17.32 15.50 -9.98
C LYS A 208 18.41 16.38 -9.36
N THR A 209 18.02 17.51 -8.77
CA THR A 209 18.97 18.53 -8.27
C THR A 209 19.07 18.61 -6.75
N GLY A 210 18.09 18.05 -6.03
CA GLY A 210 17.97 18.21 -4.58
C GLY A 210 17.47 19.59 -4.14
N LEU A 211 17.06 20.47 -5.07
CA LEU A 211 16.46 21.75 -4.68
C LEU A 211 15.19 21.51 -3.86
N LEU A 212 15.11 22.19 -2.72
CA LEU A 212 14.10 21.99 -1.70
C LEU A 212 13.32 23.26 -1.45
N GLN A 213 12.00 23.21 -1.58
CA GLN A 213 11.06 24.18 -1.06
C GLN A 213 10.36 23.62 0.18
N ARG A 214 10.44 24.36 1.29
CA ARG A 214 9.85 23.99 2.56
C ARG A 214 8.73 24.93 2.97
N ILE A 215 7.61 24.35 3.40
CA ILE A 215 6.46 25.09 3.91
C ILE A 215 6.16 24.55 5.31
N LYS A 216 6.17 25.48 6.28
CA LYS A 216 5.79 25.13 7.66
C LYS A 216 4.35 24.66 7.70
N ALA A 217 4.13 23.49 8.28
CA ALA A 217 2.84 22.81 8.32
C ALA A 217 2.53 22.24 9.71
N LYS A 218 1.30 21.79 9.90
CA LYS A 218 0.85 21.12 11.12
C LYS A 218 0.28 19.74 10.77
N THR A 219 1.16 18.80 10.47
CA THR A 219 0.80 17.47 9.99
C THR A 219 0.52 16.45 11.10
N GLY A 220 0.86 16.79 12.34
CA GLY A 220 0.63 15.97 13.53
C GLY A 220 0.44 16.79 14.79
N ILE A 221 -0.02 16.12 15.85
CA ILE A 221 -0.22 16.69 17.21
C ILE A 221 0.20 15.66 18.27
N SER A 222 0.49 16.14 19.48
CA SER A 222 0.80 15.25 20.62
C SER A 222 -0.38 14.34 20.99
N ASP A 223 -0.10 13.06 21.21
CA ASP A 223 -1.07 12.07 21.71
C ASP A 223 -0.92 11.84 23.21
N SER A 224 -1.42 12.78 24.01
CA SER A 224 -1.37 12.69 25.48
C SER A 224 -2.03 11.42 26.05
N LYS A 225 -3.08 10.91 25.39
CA LYS A 225 -3.76 9.67 25.79
C LYS A 225 -2.96 8.42 25.41
N GLY A 226 -2.29 8.43 24.27
CA GLY A 226 -1.38 7.35 23.85
C GLY A 226 -0.17 7.23 24.79
N ILE A 227 0.36 8.36 25.28
CA ILE A 227 1.43 8.39 26.29
C ILE A 227 0.99 7.68 27.57
N ALA A 228 -0.21 7.95 28.08
CA ALA A 228 -0.74 7.32 29.28
C ALA A 228 -0.92 5.80 29.11
N GLN A 229 -1.35 5.35 27.92
CA GLN A 229 -1.48 3.92 27.61
C GLN A 229 -0.12 3.22 27.50
N LEU A 230 0.89 3.87 26.94
CA LEU A 230 2.23 3.29 26.85
C LEU A 230 2.89 3.10 28.21
N ALA A 231 2.67 4.01 29.14
CA ALA A 231 3.13 3.88 30.52
C ALA A 231 2.54 2.64 31.21
N LEU A 232 1.30 2.27 30.89
CA LEU A 232 0.65 1.05 31.40
C LEU A 232 1.14 -0.22 30.67
N VAL A 233 1.45 -0.15 29.39
CA VAL A 233 1.86 -1.31 28.57
C VAL A 233 3.33 -1.69 28.83
N ASN A 234 4.21 -0.73 29.09
CA ASN A 234 5.62 -0.99 29.41
C ASN A 234 5.81 -1.82 30.69
N VAL A 235 4.78 -1.95 31.52
CA VAL A 235 4.77 -2.86 32.68
C VAL A 235 4.44 -4.32 32.28
N LEU A 236 3.89 -4.56 31.08
CA LEU A 236 3.33 -5.87 30.68
C LEU A 236 3.89 -6.50 29.39
N SER A 237 4.72 -5.81 28.61
CA SER A 237 5.18 -6.41 27.32
C SER A 237 6.65 -6.19 27.03
N VAL A 238 7.46 -7.14 27.42
CA VAL A 238 8.73 -7.45 26.75
C VAL A 238 8.39 -8.37 25.57
N GLY A 239 8.50 -7.86 24.35
CA GLY A 239 8.68 -8.65 23.15
C GLY A 239 7.47 -9.09 22.34
N THR A 240 6.93 -8.21 21.51
CA THR A 240 6.27 -8.64 20.27
C THR A 240 6.70 -7.72 19.12
N GLY A 241 7.74 -8.13 18.41
CA GLY A 241 8.06 -7.56 17.11
C GLY A 241 6.98 -7.98 16.11
N ILE A 242 6.17 -7.03 15.65
CA ILE A 242 5.18 -7.25 14.61
C ILE A 242 5.91 -7.15 13.26
N ALA A 243 6.02 -8.26 12.54
CA ALA A 243 6.51 -8.29 11.18
C ALA A 243 5.38 -7.88 10.22
N PHE A 244 5.47 -6.71 9.61
CA PHE A 244 4.61 -6.28 8.52
C PHE A 244 5.35 -6.41 7.17
N GLY A 245 4.62 -6.75 6.10
CA GLY A 245 5.17 -6.93 4.76
C GLY A 245 5.77 -5.66 4.15
N SER A 246 6.71 -5.83 3.26
CA SER A 246 7.83 -5.00 2.86
C SER A 246 7.60 -3.54 2.43
N SER A 247 6.48 -3.17 1.83
CA SER A 247 6.30 -1.79 1.34
C SER A 247 5.83 -0.78 2.41
N PHE A 248 5.27 -1.26 3.51
CA PHE A 248 4.75 -0.44 4.60
C PHE A 248 5.75 -0.18 5.73
N ILE A 249 6.80 -0.97 5.84
CA ILE A 249 7.76 -0.92 6.97
C ILE A 249 8.50 0.43 7.02
N TYR A 250 8.83 1.01 5.87
CA TYR A 250 9.60 2.26 5.82
C TYR A 250 8.82 3.49 6.32
N TYR A 251 7.48 3.50 6.15
CA TYR A 251 6.65 4.59 6.65
C TYR A 251 6.41 4.54 8.17
N TYR A 252 6.40 3.35 8.76
CA TYR A 252 6.08 3.16 10.19
C TYR A 252 7.29 3.33 11.12
N TYR A 253 8.51 3.12 10.67
CA TYR A 253 9.69 3.26 11.53
C TYR A 253 9.95 4.68 12.04
N ASN A 254 9.33 5.68 11.42
CA ASN A 254 9.45 7.08 11.80
C ASN A 254 8.25 7.61 12.60
N LEU A 255 7.23 6.77 12.88
CA LEU A 255 6.09 7.21 13.66
C LEU A 255 6.42 7.14 15.15
N ASN A 256 6.37 8.30 15.80
CA ASN A 256 6.44 8.38 17.23
C ASN A 256 5.11 7.90 17.84
N PRO A 257 5.12 6.93 18.81
CA PRO A 257 3.91 6.46 19.47
C PRO A 257 3.18 7.55 20.25
N TYR A 258 3.85 8.68 20.50
CA TYR A 258 3.32 9.82 21.25
C TYR A 258 2.68 10.89 20.35
N THR A 259 2.53 10.62 19.06
CA THR A 259 2.03 11.60 18.09
C THR A 259 0.84 11.04 17.32
N ILE A 260 -0.17 11.88 17.10
CA ILE A 260 -1.23 11.64 16.14
C ILE A 260 -0.77 12.25 14.81
N THR A 261 -0.67 11.45 13.79
CA THR A 261 -0.19 11.81 12.45
C THR A 261 -1.30 11.68 11.41
N GLY A 262 -0.97 11.92 10.14
CA GLY A 262 -1.93 11.80 9.04
C GLY A 262 -2.95 12.95 8.98
N LEU A 263 -2.66 14.07 9.65
CA LEU A 263 -3.52 15.27 9.61
C LEU A 263 -3.28 16.04 8.30
N THR A 264 -3.37 15.33 7.18
CA THR A 264 -3.13 15.86 5.83
C THR A 264 -4.11 15.27 4.83
N SER A 265 -4.31 15.94 3.71
CA SER A 265 -5.05 15.37 2.58
C SER A 265 -4.17 14.48 1.70
N ASN A 266 -4.76 13.85 0.66
CA ASN A 266 -4.01 13.43 -0.50
C ASN A 266 -3.38 14.66 -1.20
N ILE A 267 -2.35 14.41 -2.00
CA ILE A 267 -1.80 15.40 -2.90
C ILE A 267 -2.63 15.37 -4.18
N LEU A 268 -3.21 16.52 -4.52
CA LEU A 268 -3.99 16.72 -5.71
C LEU A 268 -3.17 17.54 -6.70
N ARG A 269 -2.92 17.01 -7.91
CA ARG A 269 -2.28 17.77 -8.98
C ARG A 269 -3.33 18.31 -9.95
N TRP A 270 -3.21 19.57 -10.29
CA TRP A 270 -4.00 20.22 -11.31
C TRP A 270 -3.20 21.33 -11.97
N ASP A 271 -3.11 21.27 -13.32
CA ASP A 271 -2.26 22.16 -14.08
C ASP A 271 -0.79 22.11 -13.61
N SER A 272 -0.11 23.23 -13.47
CA SER A 272 1.26 23.35 -12.93
C SER A 272 1.32 23.35 -11.41
N CYS A 273 0.21 23.08 -10.69
CA CYS A 273 0.11 23.19 -9.24
C CYS A 273 -0.17 21.88 -8.55
N ALA A 274 0.28 21.79 -7.31
CA ALA A 274 -0.07 20.74 -6.35
C ALA A 274 -0.87 21.34 -5.19
N TYR A 275 -1.89 20.63 -4.73
CA TYR A 275 -2.71 21.02 -3.58
C TYR A 275 -2.57 19.98 -2.48
N ILE A 276 -2.44 20.46 -1.26
CA ILE A 276 -2.41 19.63 -0.05
C ILE A 276 -2.95 20.43 1.12
N SER A 277 -3.65 19.78 2.04
CA SER A 277 -4.01 20.38 3.32
C SER A 277 -3.20 19.80 4.46
N ASP A 278 -2.95 20.60 5.48
CA ASP A 278 -2.60 20.19 6.81
C ASP A 278 -3.76 20.47 7.78
N ARG A 279 -3.50 20.39 9.08
CA ARG A 279 -4.49 20.66 10.12
C ARG A 279 -5.02 22.10 10.09
N ASN A 280 -4.20 23.05 9.67
CA ASN A 280 -4.50 24.48 9.77
C ASN A 280 -4.85 25.10 8.42
N ASN A 281 -4.32 24.55 7.33
CA ASN A 281 -4.34 25.24 6.05
C ASN A 281 -4.59 24.29 4.88
N LEU A 282 -5.12 24.85 3.80
CA LEU A 282 -5.05 24.31 2.45
C LEU A 282 -4.02 25.14 1.66
N TYR A 283 -3.12 24.48 0.97
CA TYR A 283 -2.04 25.11 0.19
C TYR A 283 -2.22 24.81 -1.29
N ARG A 284 -1.89 25.78 -2.12
CA ARG A 284 -1.65 25.66 -3.56
C ARG A 284 -0.19 25.99 -3.83
N LEU A 285 0.54 25.07 -4.41
CA LEU A 285 1.98 25.10 -4.61
C LEU A 285 2.29 25.03 -6.10
N GLY A 286 3.04 25.98 -6.62
CA GLY A 286 3.60 25.87 -7.96
C GLY A 286 4.66 24.76 -7.98
N VAL A 287 4.51 23.79 -8.88
CA VAL A 287 5.40 22.62 -8.91
C VAL A 287 6.76 23.00 -9.50
N ASP A 288 6.77 23.65 -10.66
CA ASP A 288 8.02 24.05 -11.33
C ASP A 288 8.73 25.20 -10.62
N SER A 289 7.96 26.17 -10.09
CA SER A 289 8.50 27.33 -9.36
C SER A 289 8.92 26.99 -7.93
N LEU A 290 8.51 25.83 -7.42
CA LEU A 290 8.69 25.44 -6.02
C LEU A 290 8.23 26.56 -5.06
N SER A 291 7.09 27.19 -5.34
CA SER A 291 6.61 28.37 -4.60
C SER A 291 5.23 28.14 -4.00
N LEU A 292 4.96 28.80 -2.88
CA LEU A 292 3.61 28.90 -2.33
C LEU A 292 2.83 29.96 -3.11
N GLU A 293 1.80 29.54 -3.86
CA GLU A 293 1.01 30.44 -4.70
C GLU A 293 -0.26 30.94 -4.02
N ALA A 294 -0.91 30.08 -3.24
CA ALA A 294 -2.08 30.47 -2.46
C ALA A 294 -2.19 29.60 -1.18
N LYS A 295 -2.84 30.18 -0.18
CA LYS A 295 -3.07 29.54 1.12
C LYS A 295 -4.45 29.94 1.66
N TYR A 296 -5.21 28.96 2.16
CA TYR A 296 -6.42 29.17 2.93
C TYR A 296 -6.20 28.65 4.36
N GLU A 297 -6.58 29.42 5.38
CA GLU A 297 -6.46 29.05 6.78
C GLU A 297 -7.82 28.60 7.34
N PHE A 298 -7.88 27.36 7.88
CA PHE A 298 -9.09 26.81 8.46
C PHE A 298 -9.40 27.46 9.81
N PRO A 299 -10.63 27.97 10.01
CA PRO A 299 -11.05 28.43 11.34
C PRO A 299 -10.96 27.30 12.37
N GLY A 300 -10.43 27.61 13.57
CA GLY A 300 -10.39 26.67 14.69
C GLY A 300 -9.43 25.51 14.57
N HIS A 301 -8.55 25.46 13.55
CA HIS A 301 -7.57 24.38 13.36
C HIS A 301 -8.20 22.98 13.37
N GLU A 302 -9.32 22.81 12.68
CA GLU A 302 -10.13 21.58 12.76
C GLU A 302 -9.95 20.62 11.58
N ALA A 303 -9.11 20.94 10.59
CA ALA A 303 -8.82 20.01 9.53
C ALA A 303 -8.04 18.79 10.06
N SER A 304 -8.21 17.66 9.40
CA SER A 304 -7.70 16.37 9.80
C SER A 304 -7.32 15.55 8.56
N THR A 305 -7.32 14.25 8.62
CA THR A 305 -7.24 13.43 7.40
C THR A 305 -8.35 13.85 6.45
N ALA A 306 -8.00 14.15 5.20
CA ALA A 306 -8.94 14.66 4.20
C ALA A 306 -8.67 14.09 2.82
N SER A 307 -9.68 14.19 1.94
CA SER A 307 -9.52 13.96 0.50
C SER A 307 -9.79 15.25 -0.26
N LEU A 308 -8.93 15.53 -1.25
CA LEU A 308 -9.09 16.63 -2.20
C LEU A 308 -9.44 16.08 -3.58
N MET A 309 -10.25 16.81 -4.31
CA MET A 309 -10.57 16.55 -5.70
C MET A 309 -10.76 17.86 -6.47
N MET A 310 -10.35 17.88 -7.73
CA MET A 310 -10.59 19.00 -8.65
C MET A 310 -11.76 18.68 -9.57
N LYS A 311 -12.69 19.62 -9.68
CA LYS A 311 -13.77 19.58 -10.67
C LYS A 311 -14.14 21.00 -11.09
N ASN A 312 -14.19 21.25 -12.40
CA ASN A 312 -14.60 22.54 -12.98
C ASN A 312 -13.83 23.75 -12.39
N GLY A 313 -12.50 23.61 -12.19
CA GLY A 313 -11.66 24.65 -11.63
C GLY A 313 -11.85 24.90 -10.13
N LYS A 314 -12.58 24.03 -9.43
CA LYS A 314 -12.82 24.12 -7.98
C LYS A 314 -12.20 22.96 -7.24
N VAL A 315 -11.64 23.21 -6.07
CA VAL A 315 -11.12 22.21 -5.13
C VAL A 315 -12.22 21.84 -4.16
N PHE A 316 -12.60 20.57 -4.18
CA PHE A 316 -13.49 19.97 -3.18
C PHE A 316 -12.67 19.28 -2.12
N MET A 317 -12.97 19.54 -0.86
CA MET A 317 -12.30 18.92 0.28
C MET A 317 -13.30 18.24 1.18
N LEU A 318 -13.14 16.93 1.35
CA LEU A 318 -13.87 16.15 2.35
C LEU A 318 -12.94 15.85 3.54
N ASN A 319 -13.21 16.48 4.67
CA ASN A 319 -12.49 16.26 5.93
C ASN A 319 -13.15 15.17 6.75
N TYR A 320 -12.39 14.14 7.14
CA TYR A 320 -12.92 12.95 7.80
C TYR A 320 -12.96 13.01 9.32
N GLY A 321 -12.38 14.03 9.95
CA GLY A 321 -12.41 14.25 11.39
C GLY A 321 -11.46 13.37 12.22
N TYR A 322 -10.55 12.60 11.60
CA TYR A 322 -9.61 11.75 12.33
C TYR A 322 -8.14 11.98 11.93
N GLY A 323 -7.26 11.52 12.80
CA GLY A 323 -5.84 11.30 12.54
C GLY A 323 -5.47 9.90 13.03
N TYR A 324 -4.24 9.49 12.78
CA TYR A 324 -3.74 8.16 13.13
C TYR A 324 -2.77 8.22 14.30
N SER A 325 -3.04 7.42 15.34
CA SER A 325 -2.13 7.13 16.45
C SER A 325 -1.63 5.70 16.34
N LEU A 326 -0.32 5.51 16.46
CA LEU A 326 0.27 4.17 16.44
C LEU A 326 -0.32 3.25 17.53
N MET A 327 -0.63 3.81 18.69
CA MET A 327 -1.16 3.06 19.83
C MET A 327 -2.67 2.85 19.80
N ARG A 328 -3.43 3.73 19.15
CA ARG A 328 -4.90 3.76 19.24
C ARG A 328 -5.61 3.64 17.89
N GLY A 329 -4.85 3.55 16.79
CA GLY A 329 -5.43 3.58 15.44
C GLY A 329 -6.05 4.95 15.10
N ASN A 330 -7.22 4.97 14.48
CA ASN A 330 -7.92 6.20 14.15
C ASN A 330 -8.45 6.89 15.41
N VAL A 331 -8.10 8.15 15.58
CA VAL A 331 -8.52 8.97 16.73
C VAL A 331 -9.21 10.25 16.27
N LYS A 332 -10.24 10.68 17.01
CA LYS A 332 -11.00 11.90 16.72
C LYS A 332 -10.10 13.13 16.85
N CYS A 333 -9.89 13.85 15.76
CA CYS A 333 -9.01 15.04 15.72
C CYS A 333 -9.73 16.32 15.29
N GLY A 334 -10.88 16.22 14.62
CA GLY A 334 -11.62 17.36 14.11
C GLY A 334 -13.09 17.04 13.91
N LYS A 335 -13.82 17.99 13.36
CA LYS A 335 -15.19 17.82 12.90
C LYS A 335 -15.18 17.52 11.42
N PRO A 336 -15.89 16.47 10.95
CA PRO A 336 -16.05 16.25 9.52
C PRO A 336 -16.79 17.41 8.85
N PHE A 337 -16.27 17.81 7.68
CA PHE A 337 -16.91 18.84 6.85
C PHE A 337 -16.61 18.60 5.37
N LEU A 338 -17.46 19.19 4.52
CA LEU A 338 -17.20 19.38 3.10
C LEU A 338 -16.97 20.88 2.84
N ALA A 339 -15.91 21.20 2.12
CA ALA A 339 -15.64 22.57 1.69
C ALA A 339 -15.35 22.62 0.19
N VAL A 340 -15.68 23.77 -0.42
CA VAL A 340 -15.43 24.07 -1.82
C VAL A 340 -14.65 25.36 -1.91
N PHE A 341 -13.56 25.32 -2.67
CA PHE A 341 -12.67 26.45 -2.86
C PHE A 341 -12.50 26.75 -4.36
N ASP A 342 -12.32 28.01 -4.71
CA ASP A 342 -11.81 28.37 -6.02
C ASP A 342 -10.40 27.77 -6.23
N GLY A 343 -10.17 27.12 -7.35
CA GLY A 343 -8.92 26.38 -7.58
C GLY A 343 -7.69 27.26 -7.73
N LYS A 344 -7.83 28.53 -8.10
CA LYS A 344 -6.70 29.46 -8.30
C LYS A 344 -6.39 30.26 -7.04
N THR A 345 -7.40 30.82 -6.42
CA THR A 345 -7.25 31.75 -5.28
C THR A 345 -7.37 31.08 -3.93
N LEU A 346 -7.92 29.87 -3.86
CA LEU A 346 -8.33 29.17 -2.64
C LEU A 346 -9.37 29.92 -1.80
N ASN A 347 -10.09 30.89 -2.39
CA ASN A 347 -11.22 31.50 -1.71
C ASN A 347 -12.29 30.44 -1.45
N GLN A 348 -12.75 30.36 -0.20
CA GLN A 348 -13.80 29.44 0.19
C GLN A 348 -15.14 29.90 -0.40
N GLU A 349 -15.77 29.04 -1.20
CA GLU A 349 -17.10 29.30 -1.78
C GLU A 349 -18.24 28.68 -0.96
N LYS A 350 -17.99 27.49 -0.44
CA LYS A 350 -18.98 26.74 0.38
C LYS A 350 -18.28 26.04 1.53
N PHE A 351 -19.00 25.92 2.65
CA PHE A 351 -18.60 25.12 3.80
C PHE A 351 -19.84 24.46 4.39
N LEU A 352 -19.81 23.13 4.47
CA LEU A 352 -20.91 22.33 5.01
C LEU A 352 -20.37 21.47 6.16
N PRO A 353 -20.67 21.80 7.42
CA PRO A 353 -20.38 20.91 8.53
C PRO A 353 -21.23 19.65 8.41
N LEU A 354 -20.60 18.49 8.53
CA LEU A 354 -21.27 17.18 8.44
C LEU A 354 -21.64 16.63 9.82
N TYR A 355 -20.94 17.09 10.86
CA TYR A 355 -21.18 16.74 12.26
C TYR A 355 -20.91 17.93 13.18
N ASP A 356 -21.74 18.11 14.18
CA ASP A 356 -21.61 19.19 15.17
C ASP A 356 -20.48 19.00 16.15
N LYS A 357 -20.06 17.74 16.36
CA LYS A 357 -19.02 17.34 17.32
C LYS A 357 -17.88 16.63 16.59
N LYS A 358 -16.73 16.52 17.28
CA LYS A 358 -15.62 15.69 16.79
C LYS A 358 -16.10 14.27 16.52
N HIS A 359 -15.91 13.81 15.30
CA HIS A 359 -16.39 12.52 14.82
C HIS A 359 -15.37 11.88 13.88
N ILE A 360 -15.34 10.54 13.80
CA ILE A 360 -14.58 9.79 12.80
C ILE A 360 -15.55 9.39 11.71
N MET A 361 -15.31 9.87 10.50
CA MET A 361 -16.11 9.50 9.34
C MET A 361 -15.30 8.52 8.47
N ASN A 362 -15.58 7.23 8.62
CA ASN A 362 -14.90 6.18 7.84
C ASN A 362 -15.60 5.91 6.50
N ASP A 363 -16.88 6.23 6.40
CA ASP A 363 -17.80 5.78 5.35
C ASP A 363 -18.17 6.91 4.37
N GLY A 364 -17.28 7.89 4.21
CA GLY A 364 -17.41 8.95 3.22
C GLY A 364 -16.60 8.66 1.96
N LEU A 365 -17.18 8.88 0.81
CA LEU A 365 -16.53 8.80 -0.50
C LEU A 365 -16.70 10.11 -1.25
N LEU A 366 -15.59 10.76 -1.58
CA LEU A 366 -15.52 11.87 -2.50
C LEU A 366 -15.19 11.33 -3.89
N ASN A 367 -16.05 11.55 -4.86
CA ASN A 367 -15.83 11.20 -6.26
C ASN A 367 -16.19 12.35 -7.21
N THR A 368 -16.05 12.15 -8.52
CA THR A 368 -16.25 13.19 -9.53
C THR A 368 -17.69 13.70 -9.64
N GLN A 369 -18.66 13.02 -9.03
CA GLN A 369 -20.09 13.34 -9.11
C GLN A 369 -20.65 13.95 -7.83
N GLY A 370 -20.05 13.61 -6.70
CA GLY A 370 -20.55 14.07 -5.42
C GLY A 370 -19.87 13.45 -4.22
N VAL A 371 -20.46 13.65 -3.07
CA VAL A 371 -20.04 13.04 -1.80
C VAL A 371 -21.10 12.06 -1.34
N PHE A 372 -20.70 10.81 -1.20
CA PHE A 372 -21.49 9.77 -0.55
C PHE A 372 -21.06 9.65 0.90
N LEU A 373 -21.99 9.71 1.81
CA LEU A 373 -21.76 9.57 3.24
C LEU A 373 -22.65 8.45 3.78
N ALA A 374 -22.08 7.56 4.57
CA ALA A 374 -22.83 6.56 5.30
C ALA A 374 -22.40 6.52 6.76
N GLY A 375 -23.36 6.34 7.65
CA GLY A 375 -23.09 6.22 9.08
C GLY A 375 -24.33 5.77 9.84
N GLY A 376 -24.27 4.60 10.45
CA GLY A 376 -25.39 4.02 11.17
C GLY A 376 -26.63 3.84 10.28
N ASP A 377 -27.71 4.53 10.64
CA ASP A 377 -28.97 4.45 9.90
C ASP A 377 -29.11 5.56 8.85
N LYS A 378 -28.04 6.29 8.57
CA LYS A 378 -28.09 7.44 7.66
C LYS A 378 -27.12 7.24 6.50
N ALA A 379 -27.61 7.52 5.31
CA ALA A 379 -26.77 7.75 4.14
C ALA A 379 -27.24 9.03 3.45
N VAL A 380 -26.28 9.78 2.92
CA VAL A 380 -26.53 11.05 2.25
C VAL A 380 -25.69 11.10 0.99
N TYR A 381 -26.27 11.56 -0.09
CA TYR A 381 -25.57 11.92 -1.31
C TYR A 381 -25.72 13.42 -1.55
N LEU A 382 -24.59 14.11 -1.69
CA LEU A 382 -24.52 15.50 -2.12
C LEU A 382 -24.00 15.55 -3.55
N SER A 383 -24.86 15.91 -4.49
CA SER A 383 -24.53 16.09 -5.90
C SER A 383 -23.70 17.37 -6.11
N PHE A 384 -22.60 17.30 -6.90
CA PHE A 384 -21.85 18.48 -7.33
C PHE A 384 -22.46 19.18 -8.55
N GLN A 385 -23.37 18.51 -9.25
CA GLN A 385 -24.00 19.08 -10.44
C GLN A 385 -25.02 20.14 -10.11
N ASP A 386 -25.91 19.84 -9.18
CA ASP A 386 -27.05 20.67 -8.81
C ASP A 386 -27.07 21.08 -7.33
N SER A 387 -26.05 20.69 -6.56
CA SER A 387 -25.96 20.90 -5.11
C SER A 387 -27.12 20.30 -4.32
N SER A 388 -27.87 19.35 -4.91
CA SER A 388 -28.96 18.64 -4.22
C SER A 388 -28.40 17.72 -3.14
N ILE A 389 -29.13 17.60 -2.04
CA ILE A 389 -28.83 16.66 -0.97
C ILE A 389 -29.97 15.65 -0.94
N CYS A 390 -29.64 14.40 -1.22
CA CYS A 390 -30.58 13.29 -1.14
C CYS A 390 -30.31 12.47 0.12
N THR A 391 -31.34 12.15 0.86
CA THR A 391 -31.28 11.29 2.02
C THR A 391 -31.73 9.89 1.66
N PHE A 392 -31.23 8.95 2.40
CA PHE A 392 -31.48 7.54 2.32
C PHE A 392 -32.96 7.13 2.42
N ASP A 393 -33.37 6.23 1.55
CA ASP A 393 -34.70 5.62 1.59
C ASP A 393 -34.89 4.74 2.83
N SER A 394 -35.94 4.99 3.60
CA SER A 394 -36.27 4.24 4.81
C SER A 394 -36.52 2.74 4.57
N SER A 395 -36.84 2.33 3.34
CA SER A 395 -37.02 0.92 2.97
C SER A 395 -35.76 0.08 3.15
N VAL A 396 -34.59 0.71 3.06
CA VAL A 396 -33.28 0.05 3.22
C VAL A 396 -32.96 -0.28 4.69
N LYS A 397 -33.62 0.37 5.65
CA LYS A 397 -33.46 0.10 7.11
C LYS A 397 -33.71 -1.36 7.48
N LYS A 398 -34.55 -2.09 6.75
CA LYS A 398 -34.76 -3.53 6.96
C LYS A 398 -33.51 -4.39 6.81
N TYR A 399 -32.50 -3.90 6.09
CA TYR A 399 -31.22 -4.60 5.84
C TYR A 399 -30.18 -4.33 6.93
N GLY A 400 -30.47 -3.54 7.95
CA GLY A 400 -29.58 -3.18 9.05
C GLY A 400 -28.87 -1.86 8.84
N SER A 401 -27.96 -1.52 9.77
CA SER A 401 -27.21 -0.28 9.68
C SER A 401 -26.25 -0.29 8.49
N LEU A 402 -26.19 0.82 7.78
CA LEU A 402 -25.20 1.07 6.73
C LEU A 402 -23.87 1.42 7.38
N TYR A 403 -22.79 0.79 6.95
CA TYR A 403 -21.48 1.11 7.53
C TYR A 403 -20.34 1.20 6.54
N TYR A 404 -20.59 0.95 5.25
CA TYR A 404 -19.51 0.97 4.28
C TYR A 404 -19.96 1.33 2.86
N ILE A 405 -19.27 2.30 2.26
CA ILE A 405 -19.27 2.58 0.82
C ILE A 405 -17.92 2.13 0.28
N PRO A 406 -17.83 1.24 -0.71
CA PRO A 406 -16.58 0.80 -1.27
C PRO A 406 -15.77 1.96 -1.87
N ARG A 407 -14.62 2.29 -1.28
CA ARG A 407 -13.66 3.29 -1.81
C ARG A 407 -12.79 2.70 -2.90
N THR A 408 -12.44 1.43 -2.77
CA THR A 408 -11.78 0.63 -3.79
C THR A 408 -12.81 -0.18 -4.55
N PRO A 409 -12.63 -0.38 -5.85
CA PRO A 409 -13.48 -1.29 -6.61
C PRO A 409 -13.58 -2.65 -5.91
N LEU A 410 -14.78 -3.14 -5.70
CA LEU A 410 -15.06 -4.50 -5.26
C LEU A 410 -15.78 -5.21 -6.38
N TYR A 411 -15.53 -6.51 -6.51
CA TYR A 411 -16.33 -7.38 -7.34
C TYR A 411 -17.16 -8.27 -6.43
N GLY A 412 -18.37 -8.60 -6.87
CA GLY A 412 -19.21 -9.44 -6.07
C GLY A 412 -20.23 -10.20 -6.88
N TYR A 413 -20.78 -11.25 -6.31
CA TYR A 413 -21.85 -12.02 -6.92
C TYR A 413 -22.86 -12.51 -5.88
N HIS A 414 -24.04 -12.88 -6.39
CA HIS A 414 -25.09 -13.53 -5.66
C HIS A 414 -25.45 -14.85 -6.38
N GLY A 415 -25.52 -15.95 -5.65
CA GLY A 415 -25.82 -17.28 -6.22
C GLY A 415 -24.64 -17.94 -6.93
N ASN A 416 -24.86 -18.58 -8.07
CA ASN A 416 -23.78 -19.26 -8.83
C ASN A 416 -22.92 -18.25 -9.58
N PRO A 417 -21.58 -18.29 -9.42
CA PRO A 417 -20.69 -17.25 -9.93
C PRO A 417 -20.37 -17.42 -11.40
N VAL A 418 -21.30 -17.06 -12.28
CA VAL A 418 -21.01 -16.96 -13.72
C VAL A 418 -20.42 -15.60 -14.05
N LYS A 419 -20.80 -14.56 -13.32
CA LYS A 419 -20.34 -13.19 -13.54
C LYS A 419 -20.31 -12.41 -12.23
N LEU A 420 -19.17 -11.75 -11.96
CA LEU A 420 -19.02 -10.83 -10.84
C LEU A 420 -19.44 -9.41 -11.28
N THR A 421 -20.22 -8.75 -10.47
CA THR A 421 -20.62 -7.36 -10.69
C THR A 421 -19.59 -6.43 -10.02
N LEU A 422 -19.14 -5.42 -10.74
CA LEU A 422 -18.29 -4.38 -10.18
C LEU A 422 -19.11 -3.49 -9.24
N LEU A 423 -18.73 -3.49 -7.97
CA LEU A 423 -19.33 -2.64 -6.93
C LEU A 423 -18.43 -1.40 -6.74
N GLN A 424 -18.72 -0.36 -7.50
CA GLN A 424 -18.09 0.94 -7.38
C GLN A 424 -19.13 2.02 -7.56
N ALA A 425 -19.10 3.03 -6.69
CA ALA A 425 -19.97 4.19 -6.87
C ALA A 425 -19.65 4.89 -8.19
N ASN A 426 -20.66 5.11 -9.01
CA ASN A 426 -20.58 5.82 -10.27
C ASN A 426 -21.70 6.87 -10.38
N GLU A 427 -21.95 7.41 -11.58
CA GLU A 427 -22.96 8.44 -11.79
C GLU A 427 -24.38 7.99 -11.45
N ASP A 428 -24.69 6.71 -11.63
CA ASP A 428 -26.05 6.18 -11.55
C ASP A 428 -26.28 5.31 -10.31
N ILE A 429 -25.20 4.69 -9.77
CA ILE A 429 -25.29 3.66 -8.74
C ILE A 429 -24.33 3.95 -7.59
N CYS A 430 -24.85 3.91 -6.38
CA CYS A 430 -24.09 3.92 -5.14
C CYS A 430 -24.24 2.57 -4.42
N PRO A 431 -23.26 1.67 -4.44
CA PRO A 431 -23.32 0.42 -3.70
C PRO A 431 -23.04 0.66 -2.21
N MET A 432 -23.88 0.07 -1.36
CA MET A 432 -23.80 0.14 0.09
C MET A 432 -23.68 -1.26 0.68
N LEU A 433 -22.75 -1.45 1.60
CA LEU A 433 -22.68 -2.66 2.42
C LEU A 433 -23.39 -2.42 3.76
N THR A 434 -24.19 -3.36 4.17
CA THR A 434 -24.96 -3.28 5.42
C THR A 434 -24.32 -4.12 6.53
N SER A 435 -24.71 -3.87 7.78
CA SER A 435 -24.27 -4.65 8.94
C SER A 435 -24.69 -6.12 8.89
N LYS A 436 -25.62 -6.49 8.03
CA LYS A 436 -26.09 -7.87 7.80
C LYS A 436 -25.37 -8.54 6.60
N ASN A 437 -24.24 -8.00 6.12
CA ASN A 437 -23.52 -8.49 4.94
C ASN A 437 -24.37 -8.52 3.66
N LYS A 438 -25.27 -7.58 3.50
CA LYS A 438 -26.08 -7.40 2.29
C LYS A 438 -25.53 -6.24 1.48
N VAL A 439 -25.70 -6.31 0.18
CA VAL A 439 -25.42 -5.21 -0.75
C VAL A 439 -26.73 -4.56 -1.14
N CYS A 440 -26.82 -3.26 -0.97
CA CYS A 440 -27.91 -2.43 -1.49
C CYS A 440 -27.33 -1.55 -2.60
N LEU A 441 -27.96 -1.51 -3.76
CA LEU A 441 -27.66 -0.59 -4.84
C LEU A 441 -28.65 0.56 -4.76
N LEU A 442 -28.16 1.77 -4.59
CA LEU A 442 -28.96 2.98 -4.51
C LEU A 442 -28.74 3.81 -5.77
N ASP A 443 -29.77 4.54 -6.21
CA ASP A 443 -29.66 5.55 -7.25
C ASP A 443 -29.07 6.87 -6.70
N ARG A 444 -28.96 7.90 -7.57
CA ARG A 444 -28.51 9.25 -7.17
C ARG A 444 -29.41 9.93 -6.14
N LYS A 445 -30.68 9.55 -6.06
CA LYS A 445 -31.64 10.07 -5.08
C LYS A 445 -31.63 9.25 -3.80
N MET A 446 -30.68 8.31 -3.66
CA MET A 446 -30.56 7.38 -2.54
C MET A 446 -31.76 6.45 -2.40
N SER A 447 -32.53 6.23 -3.48
CA SER A 447 -33.60 5.25 -3.54
C SER A 447 -33.05 3.86 -3.84
N LEU A 448 -33.65 2.84 -3.27
CA LEU A 448 -33.23 1.46 -3.48
C LEU A 448 -33.54 1.00 -4.91
N LEU A 449 -32.52 0.69 -5.69
CA LEU A 449 -32.64 0.07 -7.00
C LEU A 449 -32.72 -1.45 -6.89
N ASP A 450 -31.85 -2.04 -6.06
CA ASP A 450 -31.75 -3.48 -5.89
C ASP A 450 -31.06 -3.84 -4.57
N SER A 451 -31.25 -5.07 -4.10
CA SER A 451 -30.59 -5.57 -2.89
C SER A 451 -30.32 -7.06 -2.97
N TYR A 452 -29.15 -7.45 -2.49
CA TYR A 452 -28.67 -8.83 -2.54
C TYR A 452 -28.34 -9.32 -1.13
N GLU A 453 -28.91 -10.46 -0.75
CA GLU A 453 -28.56 -11.20 0.45
C GLU A 453 -27.41 -12.16 0.13
N ASP A 454 -26.59 -12.49 1.13
CA ASP A 454 -25.49 -13.44 1.01
C ASP A 454 -24.50 -13.14 -0.15
N TYR A 455 -24.20 -11.87 -0.31
CA TYR A 455 -23.32 -11.39 -1.36
C TYR A 455 -21.87 -11.69 -1.01
N GLU A 456 -21.19 -12.45 -1.87
CA GLU A 456 -19.75 -12.63 -1.74
C GLU A 456 -19.00 -11.50 -2.45
N THR A 457 -18.06 -10.88 -1.75
CA THR A 457 -17.25 -9.77 -2.28
C THR A 457 -15.79 -10.16 -2.44
N PHE A 458 -15.15 -9.59 -3.47
CA PHE A 458 -13.76 -9.83 -3.84
C PHE A 458 -13.03 -8.51 -4.07
N TYR A 459 -11.80 -8.42 -3.57
CA TYR A 459 -10.91 -7.31 -3.85
C TYR A 459 -10.02 -7.60 -5.07
N PRO A 460 -9.84 -6.65 -5.99
CA PRO A 460 -8.86 -6.79 -7.06
C PRO A 460 -7.45 -6.75 -6.48
N CYS A 461 -6.63 -7.73 -6.84
CA CYS A 461 -5.22 -7.81 -6.45
C CYS A 461 -4.32 -7.14 -7.50
N PHE A 462 -4.48 -7.55 -8.77
CA PHE A 462 -3.73 -7.02 -9.90
C PHE A 462 -4.42 -7.38 -11.23
N LYS A 463 -3.99 -6.68 -12.30
CA LYS A 463 -4.38 -6.99 -13.69
C LYS A 463 -3.21 -7.66 -14.42
N SER A 464 -3.49 -8.73 -15.18
CA SER A 464 -2.53 -9.43 -16.04
C SER A 464 -3.17 -9.72 -17.39
N GLY A 465 -2.70 -9.04 -18.44
CA GLY A 465 -3.37 -9.08 -19.75
C GLY A 465 -4.83 -8.65 -19.63
N ASP A 466 -5.72 -9.47 -20.14
CA ASP A 466 -7.17 -9.24 -20.14
C ASP A 466 -7.90 -9.81 -18.92
N VAL A 467 -7.16 -10.25 -17.90
CA VAL A 467 -7.77 -10.77 -16.67
C VAL A 467 -7.37 -9.94 -15.44
N ILE A 468 -8.27 -9.95 -14.48
CA ILE A 468 -8.09 -9.34 -13.16
C ILE A 468 -8.08 -10.48 -12.14
N CYS A 469 -7.01 -10.57 -11.35
CA CYS A 469 -6.98 -11.45 -10.18
C CYS A 469 -7.73 -10.79 -9.04
N VAL A 470 -8.69 -11.50 -8.46
CA VAL A 470 -9.50 -11.04 -7.34
C VAL A 470 -9.43 -12.02 -6.17
N GLN A 471 -9.39 -11.51 -4.95
CA GLN A 471 -9.34 -12.29 -3.71
C GLN A 471 -10.65 -12.15 -2.95
N ASN A 472 -11.20 -13.26 -2.46
CA ASN A 472 -12.39 -13.22 -1.62
C ASN A 472 -12.15 -12.43 -0.33
N ASN A 473 -13.11 -11.59 0.03
CA ASN A 473 -13.01 -10.73 1.20
C ASN A 473 -13.00 -11.51 2.52
N LYS A 474 -13.78 -12.57 2.61
CA LYS A 474 -13.92 -13.42 3.81
C LYS A 474 -12.86 -14.52 3.83
N ASP A 475 -12.75 -15.28 2.74
CA ASP A 475 -11.77 -16.35 2.59
C ASP A 475 -10.55 -15.87 1.78
N LYS A 476 -9.52 -15.43 2.49
CA LYS A 476 -8.29 -14.92 1.88
C LYS A 476 -7.48 -15.95 1.09
N SER A 477 -7.85 -17.23 1.16
CA SER A 477 -7.25 -18.29 0.35
C SER A 477 -7.97 -18.55 -0.97
N ASN A 478 -9.13 -17.92 -1.19
CA ASN A 478 -9.96 -18.10 -2.36
C ASN A 478 -9.73 -16.98 -3.38
N TYR A 479 -9.17 -17.32 -4.53
CA TYR A 479 -8.82 -16.39 -5.60
C TYR A 479 -9.47 -16.82 -6.91
N TRP A 480 -9.91 -15.81 -7.66
CA TRP A 480 -10.45 -15.96 -9.00
C TRP A 480 -9.73 -15.09 -10.01
N LEU A 481 -9.73 -15.53 -11.25
CA LEU A 481 -9.34 -14.73 -12.40
C LEU A 481 -10.64 -14.38 -13.15
N ILE A 482 -10.87 -13.10 -13.36
CA ILE A 482 -12.07 -12.61 -14.04
C ILE A 482 -11.68 -11.75 -15.24
N ARG A 483 -12.56 -11.67 -16.24
CA ARG A 483 -12.44 -10.72 -17.33
C ARG A 483 -12.89 -9.32 -16.90
N PRO A 484 -12.57 -8.26 -17.68
CA PRO A 484 -13.00 -6.88 -17.35
C PRO A 484 -14.52 -6.72 -17.24
N ASP A 485 -15.30 -7.54 -17.96
CA ASP A 485 -16.76 -7.56 -17.89
C ASP A 485 -17.31 -8.28 -16.64
N GLY A 486 -16.42 -8.76 -15.77
CA GLY A 486 -16.75 -9.50 -14.54
C GLY A 486 -17.00 -11.00 -14.76
N SER A 487 -17.00 -11.50 -16.00
CA SER A 487 -17.18 -12.94 -16.23
C SER A 487 -16.01 -13.72 -15.64
N ALA A 488 -16.30 -14.80 -14.89
CA ALA A 488 -15.29 -15.64 -14.34
C ALA A 488 -14.49 -16.31 -15.47
N TYR A 489 -13.16 -16.27 -15.39
CA TYR A 489 -12.25 -16.92 -16.33
C TYR A 489 -11.75 -18.24 -15.77
N ALA A 490 -11.19 -18.19 -14.53
CA ALA A 490 -10.68 -19.38 -13.85
C ALA A 490 -10.71 -19.21 -12.32
N LYS A 491 -10.80 -20.33 -11.62
CA LYS A 491 -10.63 -20.41 -10.17
C LYS A 491 -9.26 -20.98 -9.84
N ILE A 492 -8.51 -20.34 -8.93
CA ILE A 492 -7.24 -20.86 -8.44
C ILE A 492 -7.53 -22.06 -7.53
N LYS A 493 -6.92 -23.21 -7.83
CA LYS A 493 -7.15 -24.47 -7.09
C LYS A 493 -6.36 -24.59 -5.81
N TRP A 494 -5.16 -24.01 -5.77
CA TRP A 494 -4.38 -23.97 -4.55
C TRP A 494 -5.05 -23.03 -3.55
N THR A 495 -4.90 -23.30 -2.26
CA THR A 495 -5.26 -22.37 -1.19
C THR A 495 -4.06 -21.46 -0.92
N PRO A 496 -3.81 -20.43 -1.75
CA PRO A 496 -2.55 -19.71 -1.72
C PRO A 496 -2.44 -18.84 -0.45
N ASN A 497 -1.22 -18.74 0.07
CA ASN A 497 -0.90 -17.73 1.07
C ASN A 497 -0.88 -16.32 0.43
N SER A 498 -0.46 -16.25 -0.84
CA SER A 498 -0.41 -15.02 -1.63
C SER A 498 -0.28 -15.33 -3.12
N ILE A 499 -0.64 -14.34 -3.94
CA ILE A 499 -0.50 -14.37 -5.40
C ILE A 499 0.19 -13.09 -5.85
N TYR A 500 1.10 -13.23 -6.81
CA TYR A 500 1.88 -12.12 -7.38
C TYR A 500 1.85 -12.16 -8.90
N LYS A 501 2.08 -11.00 -9.50
CA LYS A 501 2.35 -10.88 -10.94
C LYS A 501 3.84 -10.65 -11.15
N ALA A 502 4.44 -11.39 -12.08
CA ALA A 502 5.80 -11.16 -12.56
C ALA A 502 5.81 -11.24 -14.10
N SER A 503 5.98 -10.11 -14.76
CA SER A 503 5.81 -9.98 -16.22
C SER A 503 4.44 -10.51 -16.67
N ASN A 504 4.42 -11.54 -17.54
CA ASN A 504 3.22 -12.21 -18.04
C ASN A 504 2.82 -13.44 -17.19
N SER A 505 3.57 -13.73 -16.13
CA SER A 505 3.32 -14.90 -15.27
C SER A 505 2.54 -14.50 -14.03
N ILE A 506 1.66 -15.40 -13.60
CA ILE A 506 1.01 -15.35 -12.29
C ILE A 506 1.73 -16.36 -11.39
N ILE A 507 2.18 -15.89 -10.24
CA ILE A 507 2.90 -16.67 -9.25
C ILE A 507 1.98 -16.96 -8.08
N VAL A 508 1.71 -18.22 -7.82
CA VAL A 508 0.93 -18.68 -6.67
C VAL A 508 1.88 -19.20 -5.62
N VAL A 509 1.76 -18.72 -4.40
CA VAL A 509 2.60 -19.10 -3.25
C VAL A 509 1.78 -19.94 -2.29
N TYR A 510 2.27 -21.13 -1.97
CA TYR A 510 1.66 -21.99 -0.97
C TYR A 510 2.74 -22.64 -0.09
N ARG A 511 2.81 -22.24 1.18
CA ARG A 511 3.79 -22.71 2.17
C ARG A 511 5.24 -22.58 1.68
N ASN A 512 5.85 -23.70 1.24
CA ASN A 512 7.22 -23.76 0.71
C ASN A 512 7.25 -23.98 -0.81
N LYS A 513 6.12 -23.81 -1.50
CA LYS A 513 5.99 -24.05 -2.95
C LYS A 513 5.57 -22.78 -3.68
N LEU A 514 6.13 -22.61 -4.85
CA LEU A 514 5.73 -21.63 -5.84
C LEU A 514 5.19 -22.36 -7.06
N ALA A 515 4.18 -21.80 -7.69
CA ALA A 515 3.75 -22.23 -9.02
C ALA A 515 3.62 -21.01 -9.92
N SER A 516 4.09 -21.14 -11.16
CA SER A 516 4.00 -20.11 -12.19
C SER A 516 3.19 -20.60 -13.36
N PHE A 517 2.29 -19.78 -13.85
CA PHE A 517 1.54 -20.04 -15.07
C PHE A 517 1.28 -18.73 -15.84
N VAL A 518 1.04 -18.87 -17.14
CA VAL A 518 0.71 -17.76 -18.05
C VAL A 518 -0.74 -17.90 -18.49
N ILE A 519 -1.46 -16.81 -18.52
CA ILE A 519 -2.79 -16.72 -19.12
C ILE A 519 -2.58 -16.44 -20.61
N ARG A 520 -3.11 -17.31 -21.45
CA ARG A 520 -3.09 -17.18 -22.90
C ARG A 520 -4.42 -16.67 -23.45
#